data_1e5aeddbeed1227d7eb921b51192ab98
#
_entry.id   1e5aeddbeed1227d7eb921b51192ab98
#
_cell.length_a   1.000
_cell.length_b   1.000
_cell.length_c   1.000
_cell.angle_alpha   90.00
_cell.angle_beta   90.00
_cell.angle_gamma   90.00
#
_symmetry.space_group_name_H-M   'P 1'
#
loop_
_entity.id
_entity.type
_entity.pdbx_description
1 polymer ?
#
loop_
_entity_poly.entity_id
_entity_poly.type
_entity_poly.pdbx_seq_one_letter_code
_entity_poly.pdbx_strand_id
1 'polypeptide(L)'
;FLNPIWRDLYNADNMPIDLIISPELEVARSIERQLKAPGAYDVVPFLNDEIELLSLVINEKCPLVDTSLINIHELFQENADTEKNLRASILGISRDERLFIPKKQDTLTQGDHVYIMVDKNHVKRTMSAFGYDEKPIKKLIIIGGGNIGFNLAKDLEKYQTDISVSIVENNEDRSKYIAD
;
A
#
# COMPACT_ATOMS: atom_id res chain seq x y z
N PHE A 1 0.89 -16.06 -20.72
CA PHE A 1 0.10 -16.34 -19.52
C PHE A 1 -1.05 -15.35 -19.32
N LEU A 2 -0.95 -14.09 -19.75
CA LEU A 2 -2.03 -13.09 -19.62
C LEU A 2 -3.12 -13.20 -20.71
N ASN A 3 -2.93 -14.05 -21.72
CA ASN A 3 -3.91 -14.26 -22.77
C ASN A 3 -5.03 -15.20 -22.27
N PRO A 4 -6.32 -14.82 -22.34
CA PRO A 4 -7.45 -15.65 -21.92
C PRO A 4 -7.46 -17.05 -22.53
N ILE A 5 -6.97 -17.21 -23.77
CA ILE A 5 -6.91 -18.50 -24.48
C ILE A 5 -6.03 -19.53 -23.74
N TRP A 6 -5.00 -19.07 -23.03
CA TRP A 6 -4.10 -19.96 -22.29
C TRP A 6 -4.63 -20.33 -20.90
N ARG A 7 -5.61 -19.57 -20.38
CA ARG A 7 -6.17 -19.82 -19.04
C ARG A 7 -6.83 -21.20 -18.93
N ASP A 8 -7.47 -21.67 -20.02
CA ASP A 8 -8.15 -22.96 -20.05
C ASP A 8 -7.19 -24.14 -20.12
N LEU A 9 -5.95 -23.92 -20.55
CA LEU A 9 -4.90 -24.95 -20.54
C LEU A 9 -4.30 -25.18 -19.13
N TYR A 10 -4.41 -24.20 -18.25
CA TYR A 10 -3.85 -24.23 -16.89
C TYR A 10 -4.94 -24.48 -15.85
N ASN A 11 -5.63 -25.60 -15.99
CA ASN A 11 -6.60 -26.09 -15.01
C ASN A 11 -6.09 -27.41 -14.38
N ALA A 12 -6.74 -27.85 -13.30
CA ALA A 12 -6.36 -29.03 -12.56
C ALA A 12 -6.33 -30.32 -13.40
N ASP A 13 -7.11 -30.37 -14.48
CA ASP A 13 -7.25 -31.56 -15.33
C ASP A 13 -6.16 -31.65 -16.42
N ASN A 14 -5.70 -30.48 -16.92
CA ASN A 14 -4.74 -30.45 -18.02
C ASN A 14 -3.30 -30.23 -17.55
N MET A 15 -3.10 -29.26 -16.67
CA MET A 15 -1.79 -28.94 -16.11
C MET A 15 -1.99 -28.37 -14.70
N PRO A 16 -1.77 -29.13 -13.63
CA PRO A 16 -1.98 -28.69 -12.25
C PRO A 16 -0.98 -27.60 -11.89
N ILE A 17 -1.41 -26.34 -12.03
CA ILE A 17 -0.65 -25.16 -11.63
C ILE A 17 -1.43 -24.50 -10.51
N ASP A 18 -0.89 -24.51 -9.30
CA ASP A 18 -1.53 -23.94 -8.13
C ASP A 18 -1.46 -22.41 -8.12
N LEU A 19 -0.38 -21.82 -8.66
CA LEU A 19 -0.16 -20.38 -8.63
C LEU A 19 0.66 -19.93 -9.85
N ILE A 20 0.17 -18.88 -10.52
CA ILE A 20 0.89 -18.16 -11.58
C ILE A 20 1.23 -16.77 -11.07
N ILE A 21 2.52 -16.47 -10.99
CA ILE A 21 3.01 -15.15 -10.58
C ILE A 21 3.51 -14.41 -11.82
N SER A 22 2.97 -13.21 -12.08
CA SER A 22 3.51 -12.25 -13.04
C SER A 22 4.20 -11.14 -12.27
N PRO A 23 5.54 -11.06 -12.28
CA PRO A 23 6.29 -10.03 -11.58
C PRO A 23 5.84 -8.62 -11.96
N GLU A 24 5.53 -8.40 -13.24
CA GLU A 24 5.11 -7.10 -13.75
C GLU A 24 3.77 -6.64 -13.14
N LEU A 25 2.83 -7.56 -12.99
CA LEU A 25 1.54 -7.27 -12.35
C LEU A 25 1.70 -7.02 -10.85
N GLU A 26 2.53 -7.81 -10.18
CA GLU A 26 2.77 -7.62 -8.74
C GLU A 26 3.46 -6.29 -8.44
N VAL A 27 4.42 -5.87 -9.28
CA VAL A 27 5.04 -4.54 -9.16
C VAL A 27 4.02 -3.44 -9.42
N ALA A 28 3.18 -3.55 -10.46
CA ALA A 28 2.13 -2.57 -10.74
C ALA A 28 1.16 -2.43 -9.54
N ARG A 29 0.71 -3.54 -8.97
CA ARG A 29 -0.15 -3.57 -7.76
C ARG A 29 0.53 -2.98 -6.54
N SER A 30 1.83 -3.26 -6.34
CA SER A 30 2.59 -2.66 -5.23
C SER A 30 2.64 -1.14 -5.35
N ILE A 31 2.91 -0.62 -6.54
CA ILE A 31 2.89 0.83 -6.81
C ILE A 31 1.48 1.40 -6.56
N GLU A 32 0.43 0.74 -7.02
CA GLU A 32 -0.96 1.17 -6.80
C GLU A 32 -1.28 1.30 -5.30
N ARG A 33 -0.84 0.34 -4.48
CA ARG A 33 -1.02 0.41 -3.02
C ARG A 33 -0.28 1.60 -2.40
N GLN A 34 0.96 1.85 -2.82
CA GLN A 34 1.71 3.02 -2.34
C GLN A 34 1.04 4.35 -2.73
N LEU A 35 0.41 4.42 -3.91
CA LEU A 35 -0.36 5.61 -4.32
C LEU A 35 -1.58 5.86 -3.42
N LYS A 36 -2.17 4.81 -2.84
CA LYS A 36 -3.30 4.90 -1.88
C LYS A 36 -2.86 5.34 -0.48
N ALA A 37 -1.60 5.08 -0.12
CA ALA A 37 -1.02 5.44 1.18
C ALA A 37 0.26 6.27 1.00
N PRO A 38 0.16 7.50 0.43
CA PRO A 38 1.32 8.33 0.15
C PRO A 38 2.05 8.68 1.45
N GLY A 39 3.37 8.43 1.47
CA GLY A 39 4.21 8.57 2.65
C GLY A 39 4.44 7.27 3.42
N ALA A 40 3.69 6.20 3.16
CA ALA A 40 4.07 4.87 3.63
C ALA A 40 5.36 4.41 2.94
N TYR A 41 6.25 3.79 3.71
CA TYR A 41 7.45 3.16 3.17
C TYR A 41 7.09 1.89 2.39
N ASP A 42 6.15 1.10 2.93
CA ASP A 42 5.63 -0.09 2.27
C ASP A 42 4.17 -0.36 2.71
N VAL A 43 3.41 -1.05 1.83
CA VAL A 43 2.03 -1.46 2.05
C VAL A 43 1.86 -2.89 1.58
N VAL A 44 1.71 -3.82 2.52
CA VAL A 44 1.58 -5.25 2.24
C VAL A 44 0.17 -5.74 2.59
N PRO A 45 -0.57 -6.29 1.63
CA PRO A 45 -1.93 -6.78 1.87
C PRO A 45 -1.92 -8.15 2.55
N PHE A 46 -2.91 -8.38 3.41
CA PHE A 46 -3.21 -9.66 4.05
C PHE A 46 -4.71 -9.97 3.95
N LEU A 47 -5.06 -11.25 4.11
CA LEU A 47 -6.45 -11.73 4.15
C LEU A 47 -7.30 -11.23 2.97
N ASN A 48 -6.83 -11.47 1.74
CA ASN A 48 -7.52 -11.03 0.52
C ASN A 48 -7.77 -9.51 0.47
N ASP A 49 -6.76 -8.73 0.83
CA ASP A 49 -6.79 -7.26 0.88
C ASP A 49 -7.77 -6.66 1.92
N GLU A 50 -8.20 -7.39 2.92
CA GLU A 50 -9.03 -6.84 4.01
C GLU A 50 -8.21 -6.12 5.08
N ILE A 51 -6.98 -6.57 5.27
CA ILE A 51 -6.04 -6.01 6.24
C ILE A 51 -4.76 -5.63 5.49
N GLU A 52 -4.16 -4.51 5.86
CA GLU A 52 -2.88 -4.05 5.33
C GLU A 52 -1.84 -3.91 6.44
N LEU A 53 -0.61 -4.32 6.16
CA LEU A 53 0.55 -4.00 6.97
C LEU A 53 1.20 -2.76 6.38
N LEU A 54 1.14 -1.67 7.11
CA LEU A 54 1.80 -0.42 6.77
C LEU A 54 3.18 -0.38 7.43
N SER A 55 4.17 0.08 6.70
CA SER A 55 5.47 0.48 7.25
C SER A 55 5.61 1.99 7.16
N LEU A 56 5.79 2.66 8.29
CA LEU A 56 5.91 4.12 8.40
C LEU A 56 7.19 4.50 9.11
N VAL A 57 7.79 5.63 8.72
CA VAL A 57 8.89 6.24 9.45
C VAL A 57 8.35 7.34 10.35
N ILE A 58 8.64 7.29 11.63
CA ILE A 58 8.24 8.36 12.56
C ILE A 58 9.09 9.60 12.28
N ASN A 59 8.47 10.60 11.71
CA ASN A 59 9.10 11.89 11.38
C ASN A 59 8.76 12.95 12.44
N GLU A 60 9.37 14.13 12.33
CA GLU A 60 9.18 15.25 13.25
C GLU A 60 7.74 15.79 13.33
N LYS A 61 6.91 15.51 12.30
CA LYS A 61 5.50 15.94 12.26
C LYS A 61 4.55 14.93 12.91
N CYS A 62 5.06 13.76 13.32
CA CYS A 62 4.23 12.74 13.93
C CYS A 62 3.77 13.21 15.33
N PRO A 63 2.46 13.37 15.55
CA PRO A 63 1.95 13.82 16.85
C PRO A 63 2.10 12.78 17.97
N LEU A 64 2.48 11.55 17.64
CA LEU A 64 2.62 10.42 18.55
C LEU A 64 4.07 10.22 19.03
N VAL A 65 5.01 11.11 18.65
CA VAL A 65 6.38 11.07 19.18
C VAL A 65 6.35 11.20 20.71
N ASP A 66 7.22 10.43 21.39
CA ASP A 66 7.32 10.35 22.86
C ASP A 66 6.05 9.88 23.58
N THR A 67 5.06 9.38 22.83
CA THR A 67 3.84 8.82 23.40
C THR A 67 4.00 7.31 23.61
N SER A 68 3.59 6.83 24.80
CA SER A 68 3.62 5.39 25.10
C SER A 68 2.61 4.61 24.27
N LEU A 69 2.92 3.36 23.91
CA LEU A 69 2.05 2.55 23.09
C LEU A 69 0.71 2.23 23.76
N ILE A 70 0.64 2.22 25.09
CA ILE A 70 -0.63 2.06 25.80
C ILE A 70 -1.55 3.26 25.52
N ASN A 71 -1.03 4.48 25.57
CA ASN A 71 -1.81 5.68 25.31
C ASN A 71 -2.23 5.75 23.84
N ILE A 72 -1.35 5.34 22.90
CA ILE A 72 -1.67 5.25 21.48
C ILE A 72 -2.79 4.24 21.25
N HIS A 73 -2.73 3.10 21.91
CA HIS A 73 -3.77 2.08 21.83
C HIS A 73 -5.12 2.60 22.36
N GLU A 74 -5.12 3.31 23.48
CA GLU A 74 -6.31 3.94 24.04
C GLU A 74 -6.90 4.98 23.08
N LEU A 75 -6.08 5.85 22.48
CA LEU A 75 -6.50 6.80 21.47
C LEU A 75 -7.14 6.12 20.24
N PHE A 76 -6.63 4.96 19.85
CA PHE A 76 -7.19 4.20 18.75
C PHE A 76 -8.52 3.52 19.11
N GLN A 77 -8.78 3.26 20.41
CA GLN A 77 -9.97 2.57 20.90
C GLN A 77 -11.01 3.46 21.58
N GLU A 78 -10.69 4.71 21.90
CA GLU A 78 -11.53 5.62 22.71
C GLU A 78 -12.95 5.85 22.16
N ASN A 79 -13.28 5.28 21.02
CA ASN A 79 -14.60 5.41 20.38
C ASN A 79 -15.18 4.05 19.97
N ALA A 80 -15.19 3.07 20.89
CA ALA A 80 -15.55 1.68 20.63
C ALA A 80 -16.93 1.45 19.96
N ASP A 81 -17.84 2.40 20.01
CA ASP A 81 -19.19 2.32 19.43
C ASP A 81 -19.42 3.18 18.18
N THR A 82 -18.39 3.76 17.59
CA THR A 82 -18.57 4.61 16.42
C THR A 82 -17.58 4.24 15.30
N GLU A 83 -17.92 4.58 14.07
CA GLU A 83 -17.02 4.54 12.90
C GLU A 83 -15.66 5.27 13.11
N LYS A 84 -15.43 5.81 14.31
CA LYS A 84 -14.24 6.57 14.69
C LYS A 84 -13.09 5.70 15.21
N ASN A 85 -13.31 4.43 15.56
CA ASN A 85 -12.23 3.53 15.96
C ASN A 85 -11.24 3.33 14.82
N LEU A 86 -9.96 3.53 15.14
CA LEU A 86 -8.89 3.07 14.27
C LEU A 86 -8.67 1.58 14.54
N ARG A 87 -9.12 0.73 13.63
CA ARG A 87 -8.81 -0.70 13.66
C ARG A 87 -7.36 -0.91 13.23
N ALA A 88 -6.45 -0.45 14.06
CA ALA A 88 -5.02 -0.49 13.82
C ALA A 88 -4.26 -0.97 15.05
N SER A 89 -3.15 -1.68 14.83
CA SER A 89 -2.29 -2.19 15.90
C SER A 89 -0.83 -2.11 15.48
N ILE A 90 0.04 -1.59 16.34
CA ILE A 90 1.48 -1.59 16.13
C ILE A 90 2.01 -2.99 16.48
N LEU A 91 2.59 -3.66 15.48
CA LEU A 91 3.13 -5.01 15.62
C LEU A 91 4.62 -5.03 15.93
N GLY A 92 5.38 -4.07 15.41
CA GLY A 92 6.82 -4.03 15.51
C GLY A 92 7.37 -2.62 15.35
N ILE A 93 8.54 -2.43 15.92
CA ILE A 93 9.34 -1.20 15.76
C ILE A 93 10.75 -1.61 15.37
N SER A 94 11.29 -0.99 14.33
CA SER A 94 12.71 -1.06 14.01
C SER A 94 13.36 0.27 14.37
N ARG A 95 14.29 0.21 15.31
CA ARG A 95 15.09 1.34 15.81
C ARG A 95 16.56 0.96 15.74
N ASP A 96 17.38 1.82 15.16
CA ASP A 96 18.83 1.57 14.98
C ASP A 96 19.08 0.20 14.33
N GLU A 97 18.34 -0.09 13.24
CA GLU A 97 18.39 -1.35 12.46
C GLU A 97 18.02 -2.62 13.26
N ARG A 98 17.44 -2.48 14.47
CA ARG A 98 16.98 -3.60 15.28
C ARG A 98 15.46 -3.63 15.33
N LEU A 99 14.88 -4.71 14.81
CA LEU A 99 13.45 -4.98 14.89
C LEU A 99 13.12 -5.63 16.24
N PHE A 100 12.13 -5.10 16.95
CA PHE A 100 11.61 -5.69 18.17
C PHE A 100 10.09 -5.59 18.26
N ILE A 101 9.49 -6.48 19.05
CA ILE A 101 8.07 -6.41 19.40
C ILE A 101 7.95 -5.46 20.60
N PRO A 102 7.25 -4.32 20.44
CA PRO A 102 7.20 -3.33 21.49
C PRO A 102 6.30 -3.75 22.65
N LYS A 103 6.62 -3.27 23.83
CA LYS A 103 5.81 -3.41 25.04
C LYS A 103 4.91 -2.19 25.21
N LYS A 104 3.86 -2.31 26.02
CA LYS A 104 2.89 -1.24 26.27
C LYS A 104 3.51 0.08 26.76
N GLN A 105 4.61 0.00 27.49
CA GLN A 105 5.32 1.16 28.07
C GLN A 105 6.34 1.77 27.11
N ASP A 106 6.69 1.10 26.03
CA ASP A 106 7.62 1.65 25.04
C ASP A 106 7.00 2.88 24.37
N THR A 107 7.86 3.84 24.02
CA THR A 107 7.46 5.07 23.35
C THR A 107 7.94 5.07 21.91
N LEU A 108 7.20 5.77 21.04
CA LEU A 108 7.67 6.05 19.68
C LEU A 108 8.71 7.16 19.72
N THR A 109 9.77 6.99 18.97
CA THR A 109 10.85 7.98 18.81
C THR A 109 10.98 8.39 17.36
N GLN A 110 11.40 9.61 17.12
CA GLN A 110 11.71 10.07 15.76
C GLN A 110 12.77 9.16 15.12
N GLY A 111 12.55 8.76 13.89
CA GLY A 111 13.41 7.83 13.16
C GLY A 111 13.01 6.36 13.28
N ASP A 112 12.08 6.00 14.17
CA ASP A 112 11.56 4.64 14.23
C ASP A 112 10.87 4.26 12.91
N HIS A 113 11.11 3.04 12.44
CA HIS A 113 10.28 2.40 11.43
C HIS A 113 9.22 1.55 12.16
N VAL A 114 7.96 1.92 12.00
CA VAL A 114 6.83 1.29 12.70
C VAL A 114 6.04 0.43 11.74
N TYR A 115 5.75 -0.80 12.13
CA TYR A 115 4.92 -1.75 11.39
C TYR A 115 3.55 -1.82 12.02
N ILE A 116 2.52 -1.44 11.24
CA ILE A 116 1.14 -1.27 11.73
C ILE A 116 0.21 -2.17 10.93
N MET A 117 -0.48 -3.07 11.59
CA MET A 117 -1.59 -3.81 11.00
C MET A 117 -2.86 -2.96 11.05
N VAL A 118 -3.54 -2.80 9.94
CA VAL A 118 -4.71 -1.91 9.85
C VAL A 118 -5.79 -2.48 8.92
N ASP A 119 -7.06 -2.27 9.26
CA ASP A 119 -8.18 -2.50 8.34
C ASP A 119 -8.05 -1.56 7.13
N LYS A 120 -8.22 -2.09 5.91
CA LYS A 120 -8.07 -1.34 4.64
C LYS A 120 -8.86 -0.03 4.60
N ASN A 121 -10.04 0.00 5.25
CA ASN A 121 -10.89 1.19 5.29
C ASN A 121 -10.35 2.27 6.24
N HIS A 122 -9.41 1.91 7.11
CA HIS A 122 -8.83 2.80 8.11
C HIS A 122 -7.40 3.27 7.78
N VAL A 123 -6.82 2.83 6.66
CA VAL A 123 -5.46 3.19 6.23
C VAL A 123 -5.25 4.70 6.24
N LYS A 124 -6.09 5.46 5.55
CA LYS A 124 -5.96 6.92 5.47
C LYS A 124 -6.00 7.60 6.85
N ARG A 125 -6.92 7.16 7.71
CA ARG A 125 -7.05 7.72 9.07
C ARG A 125 -5.86 7.35 9.95
N THR A 126 -5.34 6.12 9.80
CA THR A 126 -4.13 5.69 10.49
C THR A 126 -2.94 6.53 10.03
N MET A 127 -2.76 6.73 8.72
CA MET A 127 -1.71 7.60 8.18
C MET A 127 -1.79 9.01 8.78
N SER A 128 -2.98 9.60 8.82
CA SER A 128 -3.22 10.92 9.41
C SER A 128 -2.88 10.96 10.90
N ALA A 129 -3.23 9.93 11.67
CA ALA A 129 -2.88 9.83 13.10
C ALA A 129 -1.35 9.82 13.34
N PHE A 130 -0.58 9.34 12.38
CA PHE A 130 0.88 9.37 12.40
C PHE A 130 1.49 10.63 11.75
N GLY A 131 0.65 11.62 11.40
CA GLY A 131 1.10 12.89 10.83
C GLY A 131 1.33 12.87 9.31
N TYR A 132 0.82 11.86 8.61
CA TYR A 132 0.86 11.72 7.17
C TYR A 132 -0.45 12.18 6.54
N ASP A 133 -0.65 13.51 6.46
CA ASP A 133 -1.82 14.15 5.85
C ASP A 133 -1.57 14.53 4.39
N GLU A 134 -1.03 13.60 3.62
CA GLU A 134 -0.75 13.84 2.21
C GLU A 134 -2.05 14.01 1.41
N LYS A 135 -2.03 14.96 0.50
CA LYS A 135 -3.15 15.17 -0.41
C LYS A 135 -3.27 13.98 -1.38
N PRO A 136 -4.49 13.54 -1.70
CA PRO A 136 -4.68 12.50 -2.70
C PRO A 136 -3.97 12.85 -4.01
N ILE A 137 -3.30 11.89 -4.59
CA ILE A 137 -2.64 12.03 -5.88
C ILE A 137 -3.71 12.20 -6.95
N LYS A 138 -3.63 13.27 -7.72
CA LYS A 138 -4.59 13.56 -8.82
C LYS A 138 -3.97 13.44 -10.20
N LYS A 139 -2.65 13.48 -10.29
CA LYS A 139 -1.93 13.38 -11.56
C LYS A 139 -0.74 12.46 -11.39
N LEU A 140 -0.59 11.52 -12.30
CA LEU A 140 0.52 10.58 -12.35
C LEU A 140 1.14 10.62 -13.75
N ILE A 141 2.46 10.72 -13.79
CA ILE A 141 3.23 10.58 -15.03
C ILE A 141 4.06 9.31 -14.91
N ILE A 142 3.85 8.38 -15.83
CA ILE A 142 4.60 7.13 -15.93
C ILE A 142 5.64 7.30 -17.05
N ILE A 143 6.91 7.11 -16.71
CA ILE A 143 8.00 7.15 -17.70
C ILE A 143 8.32 5.73 -18.12
N GLY A 144 7.98 5.39 -19.35
CA GLY A 144 8.09 4.06 -19.95
C GLY A 144 6.75 3.32 -20.05
N GLY A 145 6.31 3.05 -21.29
CA GLY A 145 5.10 2.30 -21.61
C GLY A 145 5.32 0.77 -21.67
N GLY A 146 6.30 0.24 -20.92
CA GLY A 146 6.53 -1.20 -20.79
C GLY A 146 5.38 -1.92 -20.08
N ASN A 147 5.55 -3.22 -19.82
CA ASN A 147 4.49 -4.04 -19.22
C ASN A 147 4.02 -3.52 -17.85
N ILE A 148 4.96 -3.07 -17.01
CA ILE A 148 4.63 -2.51 -15.68
C ILE A 148 3.84 -1.21 -15.83
N GLY A 149 4.39 -0.23 -16.59
CA GLY A 149 3.76 1.08 -16.74
C GLY A 149 2.38 1.00 -17.40
N PHE A 150 2.23 0.16 -18.40
CA PHE A 150 0.96 -0.07 -19.10
C PHE A 150 -0.08 -0.72 -18.17
N ASN A 151 0.29 -1.79 -17.45
CA ASN A 151 -0.65 -2.44 -16.53
C ASN A 151 -1.05 -1.51 -15.37
N LEU A 152 -0.09 -0.76 -14.81
CA LEU A 152 -0.38 0.24 -13.79
C LEU A 152 -1.38 1.30 -14.29
N ALA A 153 -1.15 1.87 -15.47
CA ALA A 153 -2.06 2.86 -16.06
C ALA A 153 -3.47 2.28 -16.25
N LYS A 154 -3.55 1.07 -16.82
CA LYS A 154 -4.82 0.38 -17.06
C LYS A 154 -5.60 0.10 -15.78
N ASP A 155 -4.92 -0.34 -14.72
CA ASP A 155 -5.56 -0.61 -13.43
C ASP A 155 -6.03 0.69 -12.76
N LEU A 156 -5.22 1.77 -12.82
CA LEU A 156 -5.59 3.08 -12.29
C LEU A 156 -6.80 3.67 -13.03
N GLU A 157 -6.84 3.62 -14.36
CA GLU A 157 -8.00 4.09 -15.15
C GLU A 157 -9.27 3.31 -14.82
N LYS A 158 -9.14 2.00 -14.60
CA LYS A 158 -10.28 1.14 -14.32
C LYS A 158 -10.84 1.31 -12.90
N TYR A 159 -9.97 1.47 -11.91
CA TYR A 159 -10.35 1.38 -10.49
C TYR A 159 -10.19 2.69 -9.71
N GLN A 160 -9.47 3.68 -10.25
CA GLN A 160 -9.17 4.96 -9.60
C GLN A 160 -9.39 6.13 -10.57
N THR A 161 -10.63 6.38 -10.93
CA THR A 161 -11.04 7.40 -11.91
C THR A 161 -10.67 8.84 -11.52
N ASP A 162 -10.26 9.08 -10.28
CA ASP A 162 -9.87 10.39 -9.78
C ASP A 162 -8.42 10.77 -10.10
N ILE A 163 -7.63 9.82 -10.63
CA ILE A 163 -6.22 10.04 -10.99
C ILE A 163 -6.10 10.17 -12.51
N SER A 164 -5.62 11.33 -12.96
CA SER A 164 -5.24 11.52 -14.37
C SER A 164 -3.87 10.88 -14.61
N VAL A 165 -3.81 9.87 -15.45
CA VAL A 165 -2.58 9.13 -15.78
C VAL A 165 -2.07 9.58 -17.15
N SER A 166 -0.77 9.78 -17.28
CA SER A 166 -0.08 10.05 -18.55
C SER A 166 1.14 9.16 -18.67
N ILE A 167 1.34 8.54 -19.83
CA ILE A 167 2.52 7.71 -20.10
C ILE A 167 3.43 8.45 -21.08
N VAL A 168 4.72 8.52 -20.77
CA VAL A 168 5.76 9.00 -21.67
C VAL A 168 6.53 7.81 -22.19
N GLU A 169 6.45 7.54 -23.51
CA GLU A 169 7.10 6.42 -24.18
C GLU A 169 7.89 6.94 -25.37
N ASN A 170 9.14 6.48 -25.54
CA ASN A 170 10.03 6.93 -26.61
C ASN A 170 9.92 6.08 -27.89
N ASN A 171 9.39 4.86 -27.78
CA ASN A 171 9.17 3.99 -28.94
C ASN A 171 7.81 4.32 -29.57
N GLU A 172 7.82 4.77 -30.82
CA GLU A 172 6.61 5.23 -31.53
C GLU A 172 5.56 4.12 -31.70
N ASP A 173 5.97 2.91 -32.07
CA ASP A 173 5.05 1.79 -32.26
C ASP A 173 4.41 1.38 -30.93
N ARG A 174 5.22 1.36 -29.85
CA ARG A 174 4.71 1.08 -28.51
C ARG A 174 3.78 2.17 -28.02
N SER A 175 4.12 3.43 -28.26
CA SER A 175 3.27 4.58 -27.92
C SER A 175 1.89 4.49 -28.57
N LYS A 176 1.83 4.15 -29.87
CA LYS A 176 0.57 3.91 -30.59
C LYS A 176 -0.24 2.77 -29.97
N TYR A 177 0.42 1.64 -29.65
CA TYR A 177 -0.23 0.47 -29.06
C TYR A 177 -0.88 0.75 -27.69
N ILE A 178 -0.28 1.60 -26.87
CA ILE A 178 -0.77 1.90 -25.52
C ILE A 178 -1.78 3.06 -25.50
N ALA A 179 -1.92 3.81 -26.59
CA ALA A 179 -2.87 4.91 -26.73
C ALA A 179 -4.28 4.46 -27.16
N ASP A 180 -4.40 3.24 -27.73
CA ASP A 180 -5.64 2.58 -28.11
C ASP A 180 -6.26 1.80 -26.94
#